data_14dc311ddc564a6aecad190bd3ee785d
#
_entry.id   14dc311ddc564a6aecad190bd3ee785d
#
_cell.length_a   1.000
_cell.length_b   1.000
_cell.length_c   1.000
_cell.angle_alpha   90.00
_cell.angle_beta   90.00
_cell.angle_gamma   90.00
#
_symmetry.space_group_name_H-M   'P 1'
#
loop_
_entity.id
_entity.type
_entity.pdbx_description
1 polymer ?
#
loop_
_entity_poly.entity_id
_entity_poly.type
_entity_poly.pdbx_seq_one_letter_code
_entity_poly.pdbx_strand_id
1 'polypeptide(L)'
;MSQEIINAFTEDDKKINSQLDVLFTEWYEFLKKNDFFQKTKTSPDCFIQDGIFPRYSEQKVKILYMGRESYDLEGFNYIYQHYDLLKSKALNGSTLWRKMLRFTWGLENNTDWADVPSLDEILNNFASDDGLSFGMINYSKISRPHNGTTKDDWQQIINFAKASLESPKNFYIRQLEIINPDVIISMNVFDAFDDVCLDVFEGSLKYICHFNNRAAALFEFMLNNRKIPVIDTYHLGRTISDEEHYYIIRAAMNIFLKS
;
A
#
# COMPACT_ATOMS: atom_id res chain seq x y z
N MET A 1 -1.14 -18.40 -11.29
CA MET A 1 -2.31 -17.66 -10.78
C MET A 1 -3.41 -18.67 -10.51
N SER A 2 -3.88 -18.76 -9.26
CA SER A 2 -4.99 -19.67 -8.98
C SER A 2 -6.29 -19.12 -9.60
N GLN A 3 -7.13 -20.01 -10.16
CA GLN A 3 -8.43 -19.61 -10.72
C GLN A 3 -9.34 -19.02 -9.61
N GLU A 4 -9.07 -19.36 -8.37
CA GLU A 4 -9.82 -18.89 -7.20
C GLU A 4 -9.72 -17.38 -7.03
N ILE A 5 -8.52 -16.80 -7.07
CA ILE A 5 -8.38 -15.33 -6.93
C ILE A 5 -9.03 -14.59 -8.09
N ILE A 6 -8.93 -15.11 -9.33
CA ILE A 6 -9.55 -14.46 -10.49
C ILE A 6 -11.07 -14.38 -10.31
N ASN A 7 -11.67 -15.44 -9.80
CA ASN A 7 -13.11 -15.52 -9.56
C ASN A 7 -13.56 -14.68 -8.36
N ALA A 8 -12.67 -14.37 -7.42
CA ALA A 8 -12.97 -13.55 -6.26
C ALA A 8 -13.07 -12.04 -6.58
N PHE A 9 -12.44 -11.57 -7.67
CA PHE A 9 -12.55 -10.18 -8.11
C PHE A 9 -13.93 -9.88 -8.69
N THR A 10 -14.53 -8.78 -8.24
CA THR A 10 -15.74 -8.21 -8.84
C THR A 10 -15.48 -7.67 -10.24
N GLU A 11 -16.51 -7.33 -10.99
CA GLU A 11 -16.34 -6.71 -12.31
C GLU A 11 -15.65 -5.33 -12.22
N ASP A 12 -15.89 -4.58 -11.15
CA ASP A 12 -15.23 -3.29 -10.94
C ASP A 12 -13.77 -3.47 -10.51
N ASP A 13 -13.46 -4.46 -9.67
CA ASP A 13 -12.07 -4.81 -9.36
C ASP A 13 -11.30 -5.25 -10.61
N LYS A 14 -11.92 -6.02 -11.50
CA LYS A 14 -11.31 -6.45 -12.77
C LYS A 14 -10.98 -5.26 -13.68
N LYS A 15 -11.84 -4.23 -13.71
CA LYS A 15 -11.56 -2.97 -14.44
C LYS A 15 -10.36 -2.26 -13.85
N ILE A 16 -10.29 -2.13 -12.51
CA ILE A 16 -9.15 -1.55 -11.80
C ILE A 16 -7.88 -2.32 -12.16
N ASN A 17 -7.88 -3.63 -12.02
CA ASN A 17 -6.71 -4.47 -12.32
C ASN A 17 -6.28 -4.37 -13.79
N SER A 18 -7.22 -4.34 -14.74
CA SER A 18 -6.90 -4.15 -16.15
C SER A 18 -6.21 -2.81 -16.43
N GLN A 19 -6.62 -1.75 -15.75
CA GLN A 19 -5.97 -0.44 -15.87
C GLN A 19 -4.59 -0.42 -15.19
N LEU A 20 -4.44 -1.12 -14.06
CA LEU A 20 -3.15 -1.30 -13.40
C LEU A 20 -2.17 -2.11 -14.28
N ASP A 21 -2.62 -3.16 -14.95
CA ASP A 21 -1.79 -3.95 -15.87
C ASP A 21 -1.24 -3.08 -17.01
N VAL A 22 -2.06 -2.22 -17.58
CA VAL A 22 -1.62 -1.24 -18.60
C VAL A 22 -0.60 -0.28 -18.01
N LEU A 23 -0.87 0.28 -16.83
CA LEU A 23 0.02 1.21 -16.14
C LEU A 23 1.39 0.57 -15.86
N PHE A 24 1.42 -0.65 -15.30
CA PHE A 24 2.65 -1.35 -14.98
C PHE A 24 3.45 -1.73 -16.23
N THR A 25 2.77 -2.06 -17.33
CA THR A 25 3.43 -2.30 -18.61
C THR A 25 4.11 -1.02 -19.11
N GLU A 26 3.42 0.13 -19.10
CA GLU A 26 3.99 1.43 -19.47
C GLU A 26 5.17 1.80 -18.56
N TRP A 27 5.04 1.58 -17.24
CA TRP A 27 6.08 1.89 -16.26
C TRP A 27 7.34 1.06 -16.47
N TYR A 28 7.16 -0.26 -16.61
CA TYR A 28 8.25 -1.19 -16.91
C TYR A 28 9.00 -0.82 -18.21
N GLU A 29 8.27 -0.60 -19.31
CA GLU A 29 8.88 -0.24 -20.59
C GLU A 29 9.59 1.12 -20.54
N PHE A 30 9.07 2.08 -19.78
CA PHE A 30 9.73 3.36 -19.53
C PHE A 30 11.07 3.15 -18.81
N LEU A 31 11.10 2.40 -17.72
CA LEU A 31 12.34 2.11 -16.97
C LEU A 31 13.36 1.35 -17.81
N LYS A 32 12.90 0.37 -18.58
CA LYS A 32 13.75 -0.41 -19.51
C LYS A 32 14.36 0.46 -20.59
N LYS A 33 13.59 1.34 -21.21
CA LYS A 33 14.05 2.28 -22.25
C LYS A 33 15.10 3.27 -21.72
N ASN A 34 15.05 3.64 -20.45
CA ASN A 34 15.99 4.55 -19.80
C ASN A 34 17.16 3.81 -19.11
N ASP A 35 17.39 2.56 -19.45
CA ASP A 35 18.49 1.72 -18.95
C ASP A 35 18.49 1.56 -17.42
N PHE A 36 17.35 1.74 -16.74
CA PHE A 36 17.28 1.66 -15.29
C PHE A 36 17.85 0.35 -14.75
N PHE A 37 17.42 -0.78 -15.28
CA PHE A 37 17.84 -2.12 -14.81
C PHE A 37 19.35 -2.36 -15.01
N GLN A 38 19.94 -1.84 -16.06
CA GLN A 38 21.39 -1.92 -16.31
C GLN A 38 22.18 -1.02 -15.36
N LYS A 39 21.74 0.23 -15.20
CA LYS A 39 22.38 1.23 -14.33
C LYS A 39 22.37 0.81 -12.87
N THR A 40 21.28 0.20 -12.42
CA THR A 40 21.12 -0.26 -11.03
C THR A 40 21.58 -1.70 -10.80
N LYS A 41 21.93 -2.44 -11.86
CA LYS A 41 22.28 -3.86 -11.84
C LYS A 41 21.17 -4.72 -11.23
N THR A 42 19.93 -4.33 -11.47
CA THR A 42 18.72 -5.03 -10.98
C THR A 42 18.17 -5.92 -12.09
N SER A 43 17.73 -7.14 -11.76
CA SER A 43 17.02 -7.98 -12.74
C SER A 43 15.68 -7.34 -13.10
N PRO A 44 15.30 -7.28 -14.40
CA PRO A 44 13.96 -6.88 -14.79
C PRO A 44 12.83 -7.70 -14.14
N ASP A 45 13.09 -8.98 -13.82
CA ASP A 45 12.12 -9.88 -13.16
C ASP A 45 11.81 -9.46 -11.72
N CYS A 46 12.64 -8.60 -11.11
CA CYS A 46 12.39 -8.00 -9.81
C CYS A 46 11.33 -6.89 -9.83
N PHE A 47 10.86 -6.45 -11.02
CA PHE A 47 9.77 -5.47 -11.12
C PHE A 47 8.45 -6.14 -10.79
N ILE A 48 7.84 -5.76 -9.67
CA ILE A 48 6.65 -6.40 -9.09
C ILE A 48 5.43 -5.49 -9.22
N GLN A 49 4.35 -6.07 -9.71
CA GLN A 49 3.04 -5.42 -9.72
C GLN A 49 2.39 -5.54 -8.35
N ASP A 50 1.65 -4.53 -7.94
CA ASP A 50 0.85 -4.47 -6.71
C ASP A 50 -0.49 -3.76 -6.98
N GLY A 51 -1.37 -3.61 -5.98
CA GLY A 51 -2.66 -2.96 -6.20
C GLY A 51 -3.71 -3.31 -5.16
N ILE A 52 -4.79 -3.96 -5.56
CA ILE A 52 -5.95 -4.23 -4.71
C ILE A 52 -6.19 -5.74 -4.50
N PHE A 53 -6.64 -6.12 -3.31
CA PHE A 53 -7.22 -7.43 -3.06
C PHE A 53 -8.65 -7.53 -3.61
N PRO A 54 -9.15 -8.75 -3.86
CA PRO A 54 -10.53 -8.93 -4.34
C PRO A 54 -11.56 -8.27 -3.44
N ARG A 55 -12.64 -7.73 -4.01
CA ARG A 55 -13.72 -7.02 -3.31
C ARG A 55 -13.35 -5.64 -2.76
N TYR A 56 -12.20 -5.09 -3.16
CA TYR A 56 -11.80 -3.74 -2.76
C TYR A 56 -12.82 -2.67 -3.18
N SER A 57 -13.37 -2.79 -4.38
CA SER A 57 -14.33 -1.81 -4.92
C SER A 57 -15.64 -1.74 -4.13
N GLU A 58 -16.00 -2.80 -3.39
CA GLU A 58 -17.22 -2.92 -2.60
C GLU A 58 -17.06 -2.44 -1.15
N GLN A 59 -15.83 -2.11 -0.71
CA GLN A 59 -15.60 -1.68 0.68
C GLN A 59 -16.24 -0.32 0.96
N LYS A 60 -16.81 -0.17 2.16
CA LYS A 60 -17.40 1.09 2.64
C LYS A 60 -16.36 2.20 2.74
N VAL A 61 -15.15 1.84 3.17
CA VAL A 61 -13.98 2.71 3.23
C VAL A 61 -12.84 2.01 2.52
N LYS A 62 -12.43 2.53 1.37
CA LYS A 62 -11.35 1.98 0.55
C LYS A 62 -10.00 2.35 1.13
N ILE A 63 -9.45 1.46 1.95
CA ILE A 63 -8.15 1.66 2.58
C ILE A 63 -7.04 1.16 1.66
N LEU A 64 -6.04 2.02 1.44
CA LEU A 64 -4.82 1.68 0.71
C LEU A 64 -3.62 1.77 1.64
N TYR A 65 -2.93 0.66 1.83
CA TYR A 65 -1.64 0.65 2.49
C TYR A 65 -0.51 0.92 1.50
N MET A 66 0.45 1.75 1.92
CA MET A 66 1.64 2.05 1.13
C MET A 66 2.89 1.63 1.90
N GLY A 67 3.53 0.56 1.42
CA GLY A 67 4.81 0.08 1.92
C GLY A 67 5.99 0.68 1.15
N ARG A 68 7.20 0.24 1.50
CA ARG A 68 8.44 0.72 0.86
C ARG A 68 8.78 -0.11 -0.37
N GLU A 69 8.93 -1.41 -0.19
CA GLU A 69 9.32 -2.40 -1.20
C GLU A 69 8.82 -3.79 -0.81
N SER A 70 8.89 -4.73 -1.76
CA SER A 70 8.69 -6.15 -1.53
C SER A 70 10.03 -6.89 -1.40
N TYR A 71 9.99 -8.11 -0.85
CA TYR A 71 11.16 -8.98 -0.68
C TYR A 71 10.91 -10.35 -1.28
N ASP A 72 11.97 -10.95 -1.82
CA ASP A 72 12.01 -12.33 -2.32
C ASP A 72 10.94 -12.67 -3.36
N LEU A 73 10.59 -11.68 -4.22
CA LEU A 73 9.63 -11.84 -5.32
C LEU A 73 10.32 -11.64 -6.66
N GLU A 74 10.03 -12.49 -7.62
CA GLU A 74 10.47 -12.38 -9.01
C GLU A 74 9.33 -12.75 -9.95
N GLY A 75 9.02 -11.87 -10.92
CA GLY A 75 8.01 -12.11 -11.95
C GLY A 75 6.59 -12.34 -11.43
N PHE A 76 6.27 -11.90 -10.21
CA PHE A 76 4.99 -12.12 -9.57
C PHE A 76 4.20 -10.83 -9.36
N ASN A 77 2.89 -10.98 -9.27
CA ASN A 77 2.01 -9.96 -8.73
C ASN A 77 1.93 -10.14 -7.21
N TYR A 78 2.27 -9.08 -6.48
CA TYR A 78 2.29 -9.05 -5.01
C TYR A 78 0.94 -9.47 -4.40
N ILE A 79 -0.16 -8.97 -4.98
CA ILE A 79 -1.52 -9.24 -4.49
C ILE A 79 -1.86 -10.72 -4.61
N TYR A 80 -1.56 -11.34 -5.75
CA TYR A 80 -1.92 -12.74 -5.99
C TYR A 80 -1.20 -13.68 -5.05
N GLN A 81 0.10 -13.46 -4.84
CA GLN A 81 0.86 -14.29 -3.91
C GLN A 81 0.37 -14.14 -2.47
N HIS A 82 0.13 -12.90 -2.02
CA HIS A 82 -0.30 -12.66 -0.64
C HIS A 82 -1.75 -13.07 -0.40
N TYR A 83 -2.61 -13.04 -1.42
CA TYR A 83 -3.97 -13.57 -1.31
C TYR A 83 -3.96 -15.06 -0.93
N ASP A 84 -3.20 -15.88 -1.64
CA ASP A 84 -3.10 -17.30 -1.36
C ASP A 84 -2.51 -17.57 0.04
N LEU A 85 -1.51 -16.78 0.45
CA LEU A 85 -0.92 -16.87 1.79
C LEU A 85 -1.89 -16.44 2.92
N LEU A 86 -2.73 -15.44 2.68
CA LEU A 86 -3.75 -14.99 3.62
C LEU A 86 -4.87 -16.03 3.73
N LYS A 87 -5.39 -16.53 2.62
CA LYS A 87 -6.44 -17.57 2.59
C LYS A 87 -5.98 -18.87 3.25
N SER A 88 -4.73 -19.26 3.07
CA SER A 88 -4.14 -20.45 3.75
C SER A 88 -3.74 -20.18 5.19
N LYS A 89 -3.90 -18.95 5.71
CA LYS A 89 -3.47 -18.51 7.04
C LYS A 89 -1.96 -18.63 7.30
N ALA A 90 -1.16 -18.77 6.25
CA ALA A 90 0.31 -18.86 6.38
C ALA A 90 0.94 -17.58 6.97
N LEU A 91 0.25 -16.44 6.88
CA LEU A 91 0.71 -15.14 7.40
C LEU A 91 0.18 -14.80 8.80
N ASN A 92 -0.50 -15.73 9.51
CA ASN A 92 -1.07 -15.47 10.85
C ASN A 92 -0.02 -15.02 11.88
N GLY A 93 1.23 -15.47 11.75
CA GLY A 93 2.34 -15.05 12.60
C GLY A 93 2.93 -13.68 12.25
N SER A 94 2.56 -13.10 11.12
CA SER A 94 3.09 -11.80 10.67
C SER A 94 2.43 -10.64 11.40
N THR A 95 3.21 -9.86 12.13
CA THR A 95 2.75 -8.62 12.78
C THR A 95 2.19 -7.63 11.77
N LEU A 96 2.80 -7.50 10.59
CA LEU A 96 2.37 -6.61 9.52
C LEU A 96 0.94 -6.95 9.07
N TRP A 97 0.72 -8.17 8.63
CA TRP A 97 -0.57 -8.60 8.09
C TRP A 97 -1.68 -8.63 9.15
N ARG A 98 -1.34 -9.06 10.39
CA ARG A 98 -2.27 -9.01 11.52
C ARG A 98 -2.78 -7.59 11.77
N LYS A 99 -1.88 -6.60 11.81
CA LYS A 99 -2.27 -5.20 12.01
C LYS A 99 -3.07 -4.67 10.82
N MET A 100 -2.64 -4.90 9.59
CA MET A 100 -3.37 -4.44 8.41
C MET A 100 -4.81 -4.94 8.42
N LEU A 101 -5.02 -6.24 8.62
CA LEU A 101 -6.35 -6.86 8.64
C LEU A 101 -7.23 -6.30 9.77
N ARG A 102 -6.72 -6.29 11.00
CA ARG A 102 -7.49 -5.83 12.15
C ARG A 102 -7.74 -4.32 12.12
N PHE A 103 -6.78 -3.54 11.66
CA PHE A 103 -6.96 -2.08 11.53
C PHE A 103 -7.97 -1.77 10.43
N THR A 104 -7.89 -2.40 9.27
CA THR A 104 -8.88 -2.22 8.21
C THR A 104 -10.28 -2.50 8.72
N TRP A 105 -10.48 -3.63 9.40
CA TRP A 105 -11.79 -3.97 9.95
C TRP A 105 -12.30 -2.92 10.95
N GLY A 106 -11.44 -2.52 11.89
CA GLY A 106 -11.80 -1.54 12.91
C GLY A 106 -12.10 -0.15 12.35
N LEU A 107 -11.32 0.30 11.36
CA LEU A 107 -11.49 1.61 10.72
C LEU A 107 -12.75 1.63 9.85
N GLU A 108 -13.02 0.58 9.07
CA GLU A 108 -14.20 0.49 8.22
C GLU A 108 -15.49 0.45 9.03
N ASN A 109 -15.48 -0.21 10.20
CA ASN A 109 -16.62 -0.30 11.08
C ASN A 109 -16.66 0.80 12.16
N ASN A 110 -15.66 1.70 12.17
CA ASN A 110 -15.50 2.78 13.15
C ASN A 110 -15.67 2.31 14.60
N THR A 111 -15.05 1.21 14.96
CA THR A 111 -15.23 0.53 16.26
C THR A 111 -14.05 0.70 17.18
N ASP A 112 -14.22 0.46 18.47
CA ASP A 112 -13.12 0.45 19.44
C ASP A 112 -12.29 -0.83 19.31
N TRP A 113 -11.00 -0.73 19.69
CA TRP A 113 -10.07 -1.86 19.53
C TRP A 113 -10.51 -3.14 20.23
N ALA A 114 -11.17 -3.00 21.38
CA ALA A 114 -11.69 -4.13 22.15
C ALA A 114 -12.76 -4.94 21.40
N ASP A 115 -13.48 -4.29 20.48
CA ASP A 115 -14.57 -4.89 19.70
C ASP A 115 -14.10 -5.38 18.31
N VAL A 116 -12.82 -5.17 17.98
CA VAL A 116 -12.24 -5.70 16.72
C VAL A 116 -12.12 -7.22 16.82
N PRO A 117 -12.71 -8.00 15.90
CA PRO A 117 -12.67 -9.45 15.92
C PRO A 117 -11.26 -10.02 15.96
N SER A 118 -11.16 -11.28 16.31
CA SER A 118 -9.92 -12.02 16.22
C SER A 118 -9.42 -12.09 14.77
N LEU A 119 -8.10 -12.25 14.60
CA LEU A 119 -7.50 -12.41 13.27
C LEU A 119 -8.13 -13.57 12.48
N ASP A 120 -8.41 -14.67 13.16
CA ASP A 120 -9.00 -15.86 12.54
C ASP A 120 -10.40 -15.61 11.99
N GLU A 121 -11.24 -14.86 12.72
CA GLU A 121 -12.58 -14.47 12.28
C GLU A 121 -12.52 -13.56 11.06
N ILE A 122 -11.59 -12.59 11.04
CA ILE A 122 -11.39 -11.70 9.90
C ILE A 122 -10.89 -12.49 8.68
N LEU A 123 -9.91 -13.38 8.84
CA LEU A 123 -9.35 -14.16 7.75
C LEU A 123 -10.34 -15.15 7.13
N ASN A 124 -11.26 -15.71 7.93
CA ASN A 124 -12.30 -16.59 7.40
C ASN A 124 -13.21 -15.90 6.38
N ASN A 125 -13.37 -14.58 6.51
CA ASN A 125 -14.22 -13.76 5.66
C ASN A 125 -13.41 -12.83 4.73
N PHE A 126 -12.06 -12.90 4.75
CA PHE A 126 -11.23 -12.04 3.91
C PHE A 126 -11.55 -12.21 2.43
N ALA A 127 -11.83 -11.10 1.75
CA ALA A 127 -12.17 -11.06 0.32
C ALA A 127 -13.35 -11.94 -0.10
N SER A 128 -14.31 -12.17 0.80
CA SER A 128 -15.63 -12.80 0.52
C SER A 128 -16.71 -11.74 0.31
N ASP A 129 -17.94 -12.15 -0.01
CA ASP A 129 -19.05 -11.25 -0.37
C ASP A 129 -19.36 -10.16 0.67
N ASP A 130 -19.31 -10.50 1.96
CA ASP A 130 -19.47 -9.55 3.06
C ASP A 130 -18.15 -9.33 3.83
N GLY A 131 -17.05 -9.70 3.21
CA GLY A 131 -15.75 -9.74 3.87
C GLY A 131 -14.93 -8.49 3.66
N LEU A 132 -13.89 -8.39 4.47
CA LEU A 132 -12.92 -7.33 4.43
C LEU A 132 -12.03 -7.41 3.20
N SER A 133 -11.70 -6.25 2.61
CA SER A 133 -10.66 -6.11 1.61
C SER A 133 -9.93 -4.76 1.75
N PHE A 134 -8.77 -4.63 1.12
CA PHE A 134 -7.98 -3.40 1.07
C PHE A 134 -7.04 -3.41 -0.13
N GLY A 135 -6.40 -2.27 -0.39
CA GLY A 135 -5.30 -2.17 -1.35
C GLY A 135 -3.95 -2.20 -0.64
N MET A 136 -2.94 -2.71 -1.35
CA MET A 136 -1.55 -2.65 -0.91
C MET A 136 -0.66 -2.30 -2.08
N ILE A 137 0.10 -1.21 -1.93
CA ILE A 137 1.11 -0.80 -2.91
C ILE A 137 2.46 -0.61 -2.22
N ASN A 138 3.52 -0.75 -2.98
CA ASN A 138 4.87 -0.42 -2.53
C ASN A 138 5.37 0.82 -3.27
N TYR A 139 6.14 1.64 -2.57
CA TYR A 139 6.78 2.81 -3.12
C TYR A 139 7.79 2.42 -4.21
N SER A 140 8.68 1.47 -3.93
CA SER A 140 9.51 0.83 -4.95
C SER A 140 8.83 -0.42 -5.49
N LYS A 141 8.75 -0.53 -6.81
CA LYS A 141 8.27 -1.75 -7.47
C LYS A 141 9.37 -2.79 -7.67
N ILE A 142 10.57 -2.53 -7.16
CA ILE A 142 11.68 -3.47 -7.23
C ILE A 142 11.70 -4.32 -5.96
N SER A 143 11.49 -5.62 -6.14
CA SER A 143 11.68 -6.60 -5.09
C SER A 143 13.16 -6.91 -4.86
N ARG A 144 13.53 -7.19 -3.63
CA ARG A 144 14.91 -7.47 -3.25
C ARG A 144 15.03 -8.69 -2.37
N PRO A 145 16.21 -9.32 -2.29
CA PRO A 145 16.47 -10.36 -1.31
C PRO A 145 16.36 -9.83 0.12
N HIS A 146 15.77 -10.59 1.02
CA HIS A 146 15.61 -10.23 2.43
C HIS A 146 16.93 -10.46 3.22
N ASN A 147 17.93 -9.62 2.97
CA ASN A 147 19.26 -9.72 3.59
C ASN A 147 19.49 -8.72 4.74
N GLY A 148 18.40 -8.20 5.34
CA GLY A 148 18.46 -7.09 6.28
C GLY A 148 18.47 -5.73 5.58
N THR A 149 18.15 -4.66 6.32
CA THR A 149 18.10 -3.29 5.77
C THR A 149 19.48 -2.66 5.84
N THR A 150 20.08 -2.33 4.69
CA THR A 150 21.34 -1.60 4.57
C THR A 150 21.11 -0.18 4.05
N LYS A 151 22.14 0.69 4.10
CA LYS A 151 22.06 2.02 3.47
C LYS A 151 21.86 1.92 1.96
N ASP A 152 22.41 0.89 1.33
CA ASP A 152 22.29 0.67 -0.11
C ASP A 152 20.85 0.36 -0.51
N ASP A 153 20.08 -0.23 0.40
CA ASP A 153 18.66 -0.55 0.22
C ASP A 153 17.83 0.71 0.03
N TRP A 154 18.06 1.72 0.87
CA TRP A 154 17.40 3.01 0.77
C TRP A 154 17.73 3.71 -0.53
N GLN A 155 18.99 3.64 -0.95
CA GLN A 155 19.43 4.27 -2.20
C GLN A 155 18.76 3.63 -3.42
N GLN A 156 18.50 2.32 -3.41
CA GLN A 156 17.80 1.66 -4.51
C GLN A 156 16.33 2.12 -4.61
N ILE A 157 15.65 2.26 -3.47
CA ILE A 157 14.28 2.78 -3.45
C ILE A 157 14.24 4.21 -3.99
N ILE A 158 15.16 5.07 -3.54
CA ILE A 158 15.29 6.45 -4.01
C ILE A 158 15.59 6.49 -5.51
N ASN A 159 16.52 5.66 -6.00
CA ASN A 159 16.86 5.58 -7.41
C ASN A 159 15.67 5.14 -8.27
N PHE A 160 14.88 4.19 -7.79
CA PHE A 160 13.65 3.77 -8.47
C PHE A 160 12.64 4.92 -8.57
N ALA A 161 12.40 5.62 -7.47
CA ALA A 161 11.48 6.75 -7.45
C ALA A 161 11.93 7.87 -8.39
N LYS A 162 13.20 8.29 -8.31
CA LYS A 162 13.76 9.31 -9.20
C LYS A 162 13.64 8.93 -10.67
N ALA A 163 14.02 7.70 -11.02
CA ALA A 163 13.89 7.22 -12.39
C ALA A 163 12.43 7.20 -12.86
N SER A 164 11.49 6.87 -11.99
CA SER A 164 10.06 6.88 -12.30
C SER A 164 9.51 8.28 -12.52
N LEU A 165 10.02 9.28 -11.79
CA LEU A 165 9.63 10.69 -11.89
C LEU A 165 10.23 11.40 -13.12
N GLU A 166 11.25 10.82 -13.80
CA GLU A 166 11.72 11.32 -15.09
C GLU A 166 10.66 11.16 -16.20
N SER A 167 9.62 10.35 -15.95
CA SER A 167 8.50 10.22 -16.87
C SER A 167 7.67 11.50 -16.91
N PRO A 168 7.24 11.96 -18.10
CA PRO A 168 6.30 13.08 -18.21
C PRO A 168 4.92 12.78 -17.62
N LYS A 169 4.65 11.51 -17.33
CA LYS A 169 3.44 11.04 -16.66
C LYS A 169 3.83 10.44 -15.33
N ASN A 170 3.38 11.04 -14.24
CA ASN A 170 3.64 10.52 -12.91
C ASN A 170 2.91 9.18 -12.72
N PHE A 171 3.66 8.09 -12.70
CA PHE A 171 3.12 6.74 -12.56
C PHE A 171 2.47 6.52 -11.19
N TYR A 172 2.99 7.14 -10.13
CA TYR A 172 2.42 7.03 -8.78
C TYR A 172 1.03 7.67 -8.70
N ILE A 173 0.89 8.89 -9.20
CA ILE A 173 -0.41 9.58 -9.21
C ILE A 173 -1.41 8.76 -10.03
N ARG A 174 -1.03 8.30 -11.22
CA ARG A 174 -1.90 7.45 -12.06
C ARG A 174 -2.30 6.17 -11.35
N GLN A 175 -1.41 5.53 -10.59
CA GLN A 175 -1.74 4.35 -9.80
C GLN A 175 -2.78 4.68 -8.74
N LEU A 176 -2.60 5.78 -8.01
CA LEU A 176 -3.56 6.24 -7.01
C LEU A 176 -4.91 6.63 -7.62
N GLU A 177 -4.92 7.28 -8.78
CA GLU A 177 -6.15 7.64 -9.52
C GLU A 177 -6.94 6.40 -9.95
N ILE A 178 -6.26 5.34 -10.41
CA ILE A 178 -6.88 4.07 -10.81
C ILE A 178 -7.45 3.35 -9.59
N ILE A 179 -6.70 3.23 -8.50
CA ILE A 179 -7.12 2.55 -7.26
C ILE A 179 -8.22 3.35 -6.56
N ASN A 180 -8.15 4.68 -6.59
CA ASN A 180 -9.10 5.62 -6.03
C ASN A 180 -9.47 5.34 -4.56
N PRO A 181 -8.50 5.33 -3.63
CA PRO A 181 -8.72 5.06 -2.22
C PRO A 181 -9.46 6.20 -1.51
N ASP A 182 -10.09 5.90 -0.37
CA ASP A 182 -10.67 6.90 0.54
C ASP A 182 -9.67 7.35 1.61
N VAL A 183 -8.68 6.53 1.92
CA VAL A 183 -7.57 6.81 2.83
C VAL A 183 -6.32 6.07 2.39
N ILE A 184 -5.16 6.73 2.53
CA ILE A 184 -3.85 6.11 2.36
C ILE A 184 -3.18 6.01 3.72
N ILE A 185 -2.77 4.79 4.12
CA ILE A 185 -1.96 4.54 5.32
C ILE A 185 -0.55 4.19 4.87
N SER A 186 0.36 5.14 5.00
CA SER A 186 1.75 4.98 4.63
C SER A 186 2.54 4.40 5.80
N MET A 187 3.45 3.49 5.53
CA MET A 187 4.22 2.74 6.53
C MET A 187 5.63 3.26 6.66
N ASN A 188 5.80 4.45 7.27
CA ASN A 188 7.08 5.12 7.48
C ASN A 188 7.80 5.35 6.14
N VAL A 189 7.07 5.85 5.16
CA VAL A 189 7.62 6.16 3.84
C VAL A 189 8.16 7.59 3.84
N PHE A 190 7.46 8.55 4.48
CA PHE A 190 7.81 9.97 4.41
C PHE A 190 9.02 10.36 5.26
N ASP A 191 9.15 9.83 6.50
CA ASP A 191 10.29 10.14 7.38
C ASP A 191 11.65 9.73 6.80
N ALA A 192 11.67 8.75 5.91
CA ALA A 192 12.89 8.19 5.39
C ALA A 192 13.29 8.75 4.02
N PHE A 193 12.37 9.44 3.33
CA PHE A 193 12.52 9.86 1.93
C PHE A 193 12.09 11.31 1.69
N ASP A 194 12.14 12.15 2.70
CA ASP A 194 11.57 13.50 2.80
C ASP A 194 11.31 14.21 1.46
N ASP A 195 12.35 14.43 0.67
CA ASP A 195 12.23 15.19 -0.58
C ASP A 195 11.59 14.36 -1.72
N VAL A 196 12.03 13.10 -1.89
CA VAL A 196 11.59 12.26 -3.03
C VAL A 196 10.16 11.77 -2.87
N CYS A 197 9.69 11.55 -1.63
CA CYS A 197 8.30 11.16 -1.38
C CYS A 197 7.32 12.29 -1.65
N LEU A 198 7.69 13.51 -1.32
CA LEU A 198 6.88 14.69 -1.64
C LEU A 198 6.76 14.89 -3.16
N ASP A 199 7.84 14.62 -3.90
CA ASP A 199 7.88 14.74 -5.36
C ASP A 199 6.93 13.75 -6.05
N VAL A 200 6.76 12.52 -5.54
CA VAL A 200 5.83 11.55 -6.16
C VAL A 200 4.36 12.00 -6.06
N PHE A 201 4.02 12.84 -5.09
CA PHE A 201 2.71 13.45 -4.94
C PHE A 201 2.63 14.85 -5.60
N GLU A 202 3.63 15.24 -6.40
CA GLU A 202 3.67 16.52 -7.15
C GLU A 202 3.47 17.76 -6.27
N GLY A 203 3.94 17.73 -5.03
CA GLY A 203 3.76 18.81 -4.07
C GLY A 203 2.31 19.02 -3.62
N SER A 204 1.41 18.09 -3.92
CA SER A 204 -0.01 18.19 -3.60
C SER A 204 -0.37 17.71 -2.18
N LEU A 205 0.61 17.24 -1.41
CA LEU A 205 0.42 16.90 0.00
C LEU A 205 0.44 18.15 0.87
N LYS A 206 -0.63 18.38 1.59
CA LYS A 206 -0.73 19.44 2.58
C LYS A 206 -0.63 18.84 3.98
N TYR A 207 0.44 19.18 4.70
CA TYR A 207 0.59 18.78 6.09
C TYR A 207 -0.51 19.38 6.97
N ILE A 208 -1.08 18.58 7.87
CA ILE A 208 -2.10 18.99 8.83
C ILE A 208 -1.52 18.99 10.26
N CYS A 209 -1.11 17.82 10.78
CA CYS A 209 -0.59 17.70 12.15
C CYS A 209 0.20 16.40 12.37
N HIS A 210 0.89 16.34 13.49
CA HIS A 210 1.51 15.13 14.03
C HIS A 210 0.71 14.61 15.23
N PHE A 211 0.82 13.30 15.45
CA PHE A 211 0.24 12.59 16.58
C PHE A 211 1.34 11.97 17.45
N ASN A 212 1.09 11.94 18.76
CA ASN A 212 1.84 11.17 19.74
C ASN A 212 3.37 11.17 19.49
N ASN A 213 4.03 12.34 19.70
CA ASN A 213 5.47 12.51 19.51
C ASN A 213 6.02 12.03 18.15
N ARG A 214 5.28 12.31 17.07
CA ARG A 214 5.58 11.89 15.68
C ARG A 214 5.36 10.42 15.38
N ALA A 215 4.57 9.70 16.15
CA ALA A 215 4.17 8.32 15.83
C ALA A 215 3.35 8.22 14.55
N ALA A 216 2.64 9.30 14.18
CA ALA A 216 2.03 9.48 12.86
C ALA A 216 1.98 10.96 12.45
N ALA A 217 1.95 11.19 11.15
CA ALA A 217 1.68 12.48 10.53
C ALA A 217 0.45 12.37 9.63
N LEU A 218 -0.40 13.39 9.68
CA LEU A 218 -1.59 13.50 8.84
C LEU A 218 -1.36 14.55 7.76
N PHE A 219 -1.65 14.16 6.54
CA PHE A 219 -1.64 15.04 5.36
C PHE A 219 -3.00 15.00 4.66
N GLU A 220 -3.34 16.08 3.98
CA GLU A 220 -4.41 16.15 2.99
C GLU A 220 -3.81 15.96 1.60
N PHE A 221 -4.42 15.13 0.78
CA PHE A 221 -4.05 14.90 -0.60
C PHE A 221 -5.25 15.10 -1.54
N MET A 222 -5.05 15.80 -2.66
CA MET A 222 -6.08 15.97 -3.68
C MET A 222 -5.98 14.85 -4.71
N LEU A 223 -6.98 13.97 -4.74
CA LEU A 223 -7.07 12.86 -5.70
C LEU A 223 -8.44 12.87 -6.38
N ASN A 224 -8.47 12.85 -7.70
CA ASN A 224 -9.73 12.85 -8.48
C ASN A 224 -10.72 13.95 -8.02
N ASN A 225 -10.23 15.16 -7.77
CA ASN A 225 -11.00 16.32 -7.25
C ASN A 225 -11.62 16.09 -5.85
N ARG A 226 -11.14 15.12 -5.10
CA ARG A 226 -11.53 14.84 -3.72
C ARG A 226 -10.33 14.97 -2.80
N LYS A 227 -10.57 15.50 -1.61
CA LYS A 227 -9.58 15.47 -0.53
C LYS A 227 -9.62 14.12 0.15
N ILE A 228 -8.47 13.49 0.30
CA ILE A 228 -8.31 12.24 1.04
C ILE A 228 -7.21 12.38 2.10
N PRO A 229 -7.33 11.70 3.25
CA PRO A 229 -6.27 11.66 4.24
C PRO A 229 -5.13 10.74 3.78
N VAL A 230 -3.90 11.20 3.99
CA VAL A 230 -2.69 10.38 3.96
C VAL A 230 -2.11 10.36 5.36
N ILE A 231 -2.05 9.20 5.97
CA ILE A 231 -1.59 8.99 7.34
C ILE A 231 -0.26 8.24 7.26
N ASP A 232 0.86 8.97 7.43
CA ASP A 232 2.16 8.31 7.53
C ASP A 232 2.40 7.91 8.98
N THR A 233 2.66 6.63 9.21
CA THR A 233 2.85 6.07 10.55
C THR A 233 4.05 5.15 10.59
N TYR A 234 4.45 4.70 11.76
CA TYR A 234 5.49 3.68 11.86
C TYR A 234 5.16 2.44 11.03
N HIS A 235 6.20 1.78 10.53
CA HIS A 235 6.02 0.52 9.82
C HIS A 235 5.22 -0.47 10.68
N LEU A 236 4.11 -1.00 10.14
CA LEU A 236 3.19 -1.87 10.89
C LEU A 236 3.82 -3.16 11.41
N GLY A 237 4.95 -3.59 10.83
CA GLY A 237 5.75 -4.70 11.35
C GLY A 237 6.51 -4.42 12.65
N ARG A 238 6.49 -3.17 13.17
CA ARG A 238 7.14 -2.83 14.46
C ARG A 238 6.39 -3.41 15.65
N THR A 239 7.13 -3.66 16.74
CA THR A 239 6.64 -4.14 18.04
C THR A 239 6.04 -2.99 18.88
N ILE A 240 5.14 -2.21 18.32
CA ILE A 240 4.31 -1.25 19.05
C ILE A 240 3.00 -1.97 19.39
N SER A 241 2.38 -1.64 20.52
CA SER A 241 1.04 -2.13 20.86
C SER A 241 0.08 -1.95 19.68
N ASP A 242 -0.61 -3.01 19.30
CA ASP A 242 -1.58 -2.98 18.20
C ASP A 242 -2.68 -1.96 18.49
N GLU A 243 -3.15 -1.93 19.73
CA GLU A 243 -4.19 -1.01 20.21
C GLU A 243 -3.75 0.46 20.13
N GLU A 244 -2.56 0.79 20.65
CA GLU A 244 -2.02 2.15 20.59
C GLU A 244 -1.87 2.60 19.13
N HIS A 245 -1.33 1.74 18.27
CA HIS A 245 -1.11 2.04 16.86
C HIS A 245 -2.44 2.28 16.13
N TYR A 246 -3.45 1.44 16.43
CA TYR A 246 -4.79 1.58 15.89
C TYR A 246 -5.43 2.92 16.26
N TYR A 247 -5.39 3.29 17.55
CA TYR A 247 -6.01 4.55 17.99
C TYR A 247 -5.34 5.79 17.42
N ILE A 248 -4.04 5.75 17.17
CA ILE A 248 -3.33 6.86 16.50
C ILE A 248 -3.87 7.05 15.08
N ILE A 249 -3.99 5.97 14.30
CA ILE A 249 -4.52 6.03 12.93
C ILE A 249 -5.99 6.46 12.93
N ARG A 250 -6.80 5.90 13.81
CA ARG A 250 -8.23 6.25 13.95
C ARG A 250 -8.41 7.72 14.34
N ALA A 251 -7.58 8.24 15.25
CA ALA A 251 -7.61 9.65 15.62
C ALA A 251 -7.28 10.56 14.43
N ALA A 252 -6.29 10.19 13.62
CA ALA A 252 -5.95 10.93 12.41
C ALA A 252 -7.10 10.97 11.41
N MET A 253 -7.76 9.84 11.16
CA MET A 253 -8.95 9.78 10.30
C MET A 253 -10.09 10.67 10.84
N ASN A 254 -10.36 10.61 12.15
CA ASN A 254 -11.43 11.38 12.78
C ASN A 254 -11.18 12.91 12.73
N ILE A 255 -9.94 13.34 12.79
CA ILE A 255 -9.59 14.76 12.61
C ILE A 255 -9.84 15.19 11.17
N PHE A 256 -9.43 14.39 10.20
CA PHE A 256 -9.65 14.69 8.79
C PHE A 256 -11.15 14.80 8.44
N LEU A 257 -11.97 13.88 8.96
CA LEU A 257 -13.43 13.88 8.71
C LEU A 257 -14.17 15.08 9.32
N LYS A 258 -13.54 15.80 10.26
CA LYS A 258 -14.10 17.00 10.91
C LYS A 258 -13.57 18.32 10.31
N SER A 259 -12.56 18.26 9.45
CA SER A 259 -11.95 19.43 8.80
C SER A 259 -12.59 19.73 7.45
#